data_2f993993403cb4eb6e57d4c7efeea42c
#
_entry.id   2f993993403cb4eb6e57d4c7efeea42c
#
_cell.length_a   1.000
_cell.length_b   1.000
_cell.length_c   1.000
_cell.angle_alpha   90.00
_cell.angle_beta   90.00
_cell.angle_gamma   90.00
#
_symmetry.space_group_name_H-M   'P 1'
#
loop_
_entity.id
_entity.type
_entity.pdbx_description
1 polymer ?
#
loop_
_entity_poly.entity_id
_entity_poly.type
_entity_poly.pdbx_seq_one_letter_code
_entity_poly.pdbx_strand_id
1 'polypeptide(L)'
;MSNKIENLVKQLGKKGKNACLLMSNISSYKKNKTLENISKIIEKNKNLILKANKIDLSNATKNKLNSAKIDRLSLNEERIKDIQGSLHDIINFEDPINKIIERRSRPSGIKIKKISTPIGLIGIIYESRPNVTIDAAALCIKSSNSAILRP
;
A
#
# COMPACT_ATOMS: atom_id res chain seq x y z
N MET A 1 26.25 15.55 -3.55
CA MET A 1 25.30 14.51 -3.13
C MET A 1 23.84 14.98 -3.15
N SER A 2 23.53 16.21 -2.77
CA SER A 2 22.18 16.80 -2.74
C SER A 2 21.41 16.67 -4.07
N ASN A 3 21.99 17.06 -5.20
CA ASN A 3 21.33 17.04 -6.52
C ASN A 3 20.90 15.63 -6.99
N LYS A 4 21.61 14.57 -6.61
CA LYS A 4 21.25 13.19 -7.01
C LYS A 4 20.00 12.70 -6.27
N ILE A 5 19.92 13.01 -4.97
CA ILE A 5 18.77 12.64 -4.12
C ILE A 5 17.54 13.44 -4.56
N GLU A 6 17.70 14.75 -4.79
CA GLU A 6 16.63 15.62 -5.24
C GLU A 6 16.05 15.15 -6.59
N ASN A 7 16.91 14.79 -7.54
CA ASN A 7 16.49 14.26 -8.83
C ASN A 7 15.76 12.93 -8.69
N LEU A 8 16.21 12.03 -7.80
CA LEU A 8 15.53 10.77 -7.52
C LEU A 8 14.12 11.02 -6.97
N VAL A 9 13.99 11.90 -5.98
CA VAL A 9 12.70 12.24 -5.36
C VAL A 9 11.76 12.87 -6.41
N LYS A 10 12.25 13.78 -7.24
CA LYS A 10 11.47 14.37 -8.35
C LYS A 10 10.99 13.31 -9.35
N GLN A 11 11.85 12.34 -9.70
CA GLN A 11 11.47 11.24 -10.59
C GLN A 11 10.41 10.32 -9.95
N LEU A 12 10.57 9.97 -8.67
CA LEU A 12 9.57 9.19 -7.94
C LEU A 12 8.23 9.92 -7.89
N GLY A 13 8.24 11.22 -7.59
CA GLY A 13 7.04 12.05 -7.59
C GLY A 13 6.34 12.09 -8.95
N LYS A 14 7.08 12.25 -10.05
CA LYS A 14 6.53 12.20 -11.42
C LYS A 14 5.90 10.83 -11.74
N LYS A 15 6.61 9.74 -11.45
CA LYS A 15 6.09 8.38 -11.64
C LYS A 15 4.83 8.13 -10.81
N GLY A 16 4.86 8.53 -9.54
CA GLY A 16 3.71 8.41 -8.64
C GLY A 16 2.50 9.20 -9.13
N LYS A 17 2.69 10.45 -9.60
CA LYS A 17 1.61 11.26 -10.16
C LYS A 17 1.01 10.64 -11.43
N ASN A 18 1.83 10.10 -12.32
CA ASN A 18 1.34 9.39 -13.50
C ASN A 18 0.55 8.13 -13.13
N ALA A 19 1.01 7.38 -12.11
CA ALA A 19 0.27 6.24 -11.57
C ALA A 19 -1.10 6.64 -11.03
N CYS A 20 -1.24 7.80 -10.36
CA CYS A 20 -2.54 8.30 -9.90
C CYS A 20 -3.56 8.41 -11.04
N LEU A 21 -3.15 8.97 -12.17
CA LEU A 21 -4.04 9.13 -13.33
C LEU A 21 -4.54 7.79 -13.85
N LEU A 22 -3.69 6.76 -13.83
CA LEU A 22 -4.07 5.41 -14.22
C LEU A 22 -4.99 4.76 -13.18
N MET A 23 -4.69 4.96 -11.88
CA MET A 23 -5.44 4.37 -10.76
C MET A 23 -6.86 4.92 -10.63
N SER A 24 -7.09 6.19 -10.98
CA SER A 24 -8.39 6.85 -10.81
C SER A 24 -9.53 6.18 -11.58
N ASN A 25 -9.21 5.51 -12.69
CA ASN A 25 -10.19 4.85 -13.57
C ASN A 25 -10.25 3.32 -13.43
N ILE A 26 -9.53 2.76 -12.44
CA ILE A 26 -9.53 1.31 -12.24
C ILE A 26 -10.80 0.86 -11.53
N SER A 27 -11.49 -0.14 -12.11
CA SER A 27 -12.68 -0.73 -11.50
C SER A 27 -12.36 -1.48 -10.21
N SER A 28 -13.35 -1.57 -9.30
CA SER A 28 -13.25 -2.34 -8.06
C SER A 28 -12.84 -3.79 -8.31
N TYR A 29 -13.38 -4.41 -9.36
CA TYR A 29 -13.00 -5.76 -9.80
C TYR A 29 -11.50 -5.88 -10.08
N LYS A 30 -10.94 -4.95 -10.87
CA LYS A 30 -9.49 -4.97 -11.19
C LYS A 30 -8.62 -4.74 -9.94
N LYS A 31 -9.04 -3.85 -9.03
CA LYS A 31 -8.36 -3.63 -7.74
C LYS A 31 -8.32 -4.92 -6.92
N ASN A 32 -9.46 -5.56 -6.71
CA ASN A 32 -9.57 -6.80 -5.98
C ASN A 32 -8.73 -7.92 -6.63
N LYS A 33 -8.82 -8.07 -7.95
CA LYS A 33 -8.04 -9.05 -8.70
C LYS A 33 -6.52 -8.83 -8.57
N THR A 34 -6.10 -7.57 -8.52
CA THR A 34 -4.68 -7.22 -8.28
C THR A 34 -4.25 -7.67 -6.88
N LEU A 35 -5.05 -7.40 -5.85
CA LEU A 35 -4.77 -7.79 -4.46
C LEU A 35 -4.74 -9.33 -4.30
N GLU A 36 -5.67 -10.06 -4.95
CA GLU A 36 -5.63 -11.52 -5.00
C GLU A 36 -4.33 -12.04 -5.63
N ASN A 37 -3.90 -11.43 -6.73
CA ASN A 37 -2.67 -11.81 -7.40
C ASN A 37 -1.44 -11.53 -6.52
N ILE A 38 -1.42 -10.40 -5.80
CA ILE A 38 -0.36 -10.09 -4.83
C ILE A 38 -0.29 -11.18 -3.76
N SER A 39 -1.43 -11.59 -3.18
CA SER A 39 -1.47 -12.66 -2.18
C SER A 39 -0.89 -13.98 -2.72
N LYS A 40 -1.27 -14.37 -3.95
CA LYS A 40 -0.75 -15.58 -4.62
C LYS A 40 0.76 -15.51 -4.87
N ILE A 41 1.26 -14.31 -5.26
CA ILE A 41 2.69 -14.11 -5.51
C ILE A 41 3.48 -14.17 -4.22
N ILE A 42 2.96 -13.64 -3.11
CA ILE A 42 3.56 -13.75 -1.77
C ILE A 42 3.70 -15.22 -1.39
N GLU A 43 2.63 -16.02 -1.52
CA GLU A 43 2.68 -17.46 -1.22
C GLU A 43 3.71 -18.19 -2.10
N LYS A 44 3.67 -17.96 -3.39
CA LYS A 44 4.62 -18.58 -4.34
C LYS A 44 6.08 -18.27 -3.99
N ASN A 45 6.36 -17.08 -3.48
CA ASN A 45 7.71 -16.63 -3.16
C ASN A 45 8.02 -16.66 -1.65
N LYS A 46 7.20 -17.31 -0.85
CA LYS A 46 7.33 -17.37 0.62
C LYS A 46 8.75 -17.73 1.07
N ASN A 47 9.32 -18.79 0.52
CA ASN A 47 10.66 -19.23 0.89
C ASN A 47 11.75 -18.20 0.55
N LEU A 48 11.61 -17.49 -0.58
CA LEU A 48 12.53 -16.43 -0.95
C LEU A 48 12.44 -15.24 0.01
N ILE A 49 11.21 -14.85 0.37
CA ILE A 49 10.95 -13.76 1.32
C ILE A 49 11.53 -14.11 2.70
N LEU A 50 11.28 -15.32 3.21
CA LEU A 50 11.82 -15.77 4.50
C LEU A 50 13.34 -15.85 4.49
N LYS A 51 13.96 -16.30 3.37
CA LYS A 51 15.41 -16.32 3.22
C LYS A 51 16.01 -14.90 3.25
N ALA A 52 15.40 -13.96 2.54
CA ALA A 52 15.83 -12.56 2.56
C ALA A 52 15.70 -11.96 3.97
N ASN A 53 14.57 -12.21 4.65
CA ASN A 53 14.36 -11.72 6.01
C ASN A 53 15.38 -12.26 7.02
N LYS A 54 15.84 -13.52 6.88
CA LYS A 54 16.92 -14.06 7.71
C LYS A 54 18.21 -13.24 7.56
N ILE A 55 18.53 -12.76 6.37
CA ILE A 55 19.69 -11.89 6.12
C ILE A 55 19.49 -10.56 6.83
N ASP A 56 18.30 -9.97 6.73
CA ASP A 56 17.96 -8.70 7.39
C ASP A 56 18.08 -8.82 8.91
N LEU A 57 17.58 -9.91 9.50
CA LEU A 57 17.69 -10.19 10.93
C LEU A 57 19.15 -10.35 11.38
N SER A 58 19.99 -11.03 10.58
CA SER A 58 21.42 -11.15 10.86
C SER A 58 22.11 -9.78 10.87
N ASN A 59 21.77 -8.92 9.89
CA ASN A 59 22.30 -7.57 9.81
C ASN A 59 21.81 -6.70 10.97
N ALA A 60 20.53 -6.81 11.34
CA ALA A 60 19.94 -6.10 12.47
C ALA A 60 20.64 -6.45 13.79
N THR A 61 20.95 -7.74 14.00
CA THR A 61 21.67 -8.21 15.17
C THR A 61 23.12 -7.68 15.20
N LYS A 62 23.82 -7.73 14.06
CA LYS A 62 25.19 -7.17 13.93
C LYS A 62 25.21 -5.67 14.23
N ASN A 63 24.17 -4.94 13.81
CA ASN A 63 24.00 -3.51 14.07
C ASN A 63 23.43 -3.21 15.47
N LYS A 64 23.35 -4.21 16.35
CA LYS A 64 22.89 -4.09 17.74
C LYS A 64 21.50 -3.43 17.88
N LEU A 65 20.59 -3.72 16.96
CA LEU A 65 19.20 -3.30 17.14
C LEU A 65 18.62 -3.96 18.39
N ASN A 66 17.73 -3.23 19.09
CA ASN A 66 17.07 -3.79 20.27
C ASN A 66 16.10 -4.91 19.89
N SER A 67 15.75 -5.76 20.86
CA SER A 67 14.89 -6.94 20.67
C SER A 67 13.52 -6.57 20.08
N ALA A 68 12.92 -5.46 20.47
CA ALA A 68 11.63 -5.01 19.98
C ALA A 68 11.66 -4.64 18.47
N LYS A 69 12.77 -4.06 17.99
CA LYS A 69 12.95 -3.77 16.56
C LYS A 69 13.21 -5.04 15.77
N ILE A 70 13.99 -5.97 16.32
CA ILE A 70 14.26 -7.29 15.71
C ILE A 70 12.96 -8.08 15.59
N ASP A 71 12.11 -8.11 16.64
CA ASP A 71 10.81 -8.78 16.57
C ASP A 71 9.90 -8.18 15.49
N ARG A 72 9.83 -6.85 15.41
CA ARG A 72 9.03 -6.15 14.37
C ARG A 72 9.52 -6.43 12.95
N LEU A 73 10.81 -6.64 12.76
CA LEU A 73 11.43 -6.95 11.46
C LEU A 73 11.22 -8.42 11.08
N SER A 74 11.06 -9.30 12.07
CA SER A 74 10.99 -10.75 11.88
C SER A 74 9.77 -11.15 11.06
N LEU A 75 9.97 -12.04 10.08
CA LEU A 75 8.93 -12.77 9.38
C LEU A 75 9.08 -14.28 9.64
N ASN A 76 7.96 -14.93 9.80
CA ASN A 76 7.80 -16.37 9.83
C ASN A 76 6.60 -16.78 8.97
N GLU A 77 6.31 -18.04 8.87
CA GLU A 77 5.18 -18.54 8.07
C GLU A 77 3.82 -18.03 8.57
N GLU A 78 3.66 -17.91 9.87
CA GLU A 78 2.45 -17.40 10.51
C GLU A 78 2.24 -15.92 10.13
N ARG A 79 3.26 -15.06 10.30
CA ARG A 79 3.19 -13.64 9.91
C ARG A 79 2.97 -13.43 8.41
N ILE A 80 3.43 -14.36 7.56
CA ILE A 80 3.08 -14.32 6.12
C ILE A 80 1.61 -14.65 5.90
N LYS A 81 1.06 -15.62 6.63
CA LYS A 81 -0.38 -15.91 6.60
C LYS A 81 -1.21 -14.73 7.09
N ASP A 82 -0.76 -14.04 8.14
CA ASP A 82 -1.43 -12.82 8.63
C ASP A 82 -1.46 -11.73 7.56
N ILE A 83 -0.35 -11.52 6.84
CA ILE A 83 -0.30 -10.59 5.70
C ILE A 83 -1.31 -10.99 4.62
N GLN A 84 -1.43 -12.27 4.31
CA GLN A 84 -2.43 -12.75 3.35
C GLN A 84 -3.86 -12.59 3.86
N GLY A 85 -4.08 -12.78 5.17
CA GLY A 85 -5.35 -12.49 5.84
C GLY A 85 -5.73 -11.02 5.71
N SER A 86 -4.83 -10.10 6.03
CA SER A 86 -5.02 -8.64 5.85
C SER A 86 -5.37 -8.28 4.40
N LEU A 87 -4.71 -8.89 3.41
CA LEU A 87 -5.05 -8.68 2.00
C LEU A 87 -6.48 -9.15 1.69
N HIS A 88 -6.88 -10.30 2.23
CA HIS A 88 -8.23 -10.83 2.06
C HIS A 88 -9.29 -9.90 2.67
N ASP A 89 -9.04 -9.39 3.87
CA ASP A 89 -9.93 -8.42 4.52
C ASP A 89 -10.08 -7.14 3.69
N ILE A 90 -8.97 -6.61 3.17
CA ILE A 90 -8.98 -5.41 2.30
C ILE A 90 -9.75 -5.67 0.99
N ILE A 91 -9.65 -6.88 0.41
CA ILE A 91 -10.43 -7.27 -0.76
C ILE A 91 -11.93 -7.21 -0.46
N ASN A 92 -12.33 -7.65 0.72
CA ASN A 92 -13.73 -7.69 1.15
C ASN A 92 -14.29 -6.32 1.57
N PHE A 93 -13.45 -5.32 1.81
CA PHE A 93 -13.93 -3.96 2.05
C PHE A 93 -14.74 -3.46 0.85
N GLU A 94 -15.79 -2.74 1.14
CA GLU A 94 -16.49 -1.99 0.10
C GLU A 94 -15.55 -0.96 -0.54
N ASP A 95 -15.64 -0.80 -1.87
CA ASP A 95 -14.82 0.21 -2.55
C ASP A 95 -15.15 1.61 -2.03
N PRO A 96 -14.19 2.35 -1.48
CA PRO A 96 -14.46 3.65 -0.90
C PRO A 96 -14.67 4.77 -1.94
N ILE A 97 -14.36 4.50 -3.23
CA ILE A 97 -14.35 5.54 -4.27
C ILE A 97 -15.69 5.61 -5.00
N ASN A 98 -16.05 6.83 -5.44
CA ASN A 98 -17.31 7.13 -6.15
C ASN A 98 -18.58 6.90 -5.32
N LYS A 99 -18.46 6.77 -4.00
CA LYS A 99 -19.64 6.71 -3.14
C LYS A 99 -20.30 8.08 -3.04
N ILE A 100 -21.60 8.10 -3.16
CA ILE A 100 -22.39 9.33 -2.92
C ILE A 100 -22.52 9.50 -1.42
N ILE A 101 -21.82 10.48 -0.86
CA ILE A 101 -21.82 10.81 0.57
C ILE A 101 -23.06 11.64 0.91
N GLU A 102 -23.45 12.53 -0.03
CA GLU A 102 -24.55 13.45 0.19
C GLU A 102 -25.22 13.84 -1.14
N ARG A 103 -26.52 14.10 -1.07
CA ARG A 103 -27.30 14.68 -2.18
C ARG A 103 -28.06 15.89 -1.65
N ARG A 104 -28.00 17.01 -2.37
CA ARG A 104 -28.76 18.22 -2.06
C ARG A 104 -29.44 18.73 -3.32
N SER A 105 -30.67 19.23 -3.17
CA SER A 105 -31.36 19.98 -4.21
C SER A 105 -31.47 21.45 -3.75
N ARG A 106 -31.30 22.38 -4.67
CA ARG A 106 -31.47 23.81 -4.42
C ARG A 106 -32.81 24.29 -4.99
N PRO A 107 -33.39 25.39 -4.47
CA PRO A 107 -34.60 25.95 -5.01
C PRO A 107 -34.52 26.30 -6.52
N SER A 108 -33.33 26.60 -7.01
CA SER A 108 -33.03 26.82 -8.43
C SER A 108 -33.11 25.55 -9.31
N GLY A 109 -33.46 24.37 -8.75
CA GLY A 109 -33.49 23.11 -9.46
C GLY A 109 -32.13 22.40 -9.61
N ILE A 110 -31.03 23.00 -9.15
CA ILE A 110 -29.70 22.39 -9.22
C ILE A 110 -29.61 21.22 -8.24
N LYS A 111 -29.16 20.06 -8.75
CA LYS A 111 -28.91 18.86 -7.96
C LYS A 111 -27.41 18.70 -7.71
N ILE A 112 -26.99 18.73 -6.48
CA ILE A 112 -25.59 18.60 -6.04
C ILE A 112 -25.38 17.20 -5.45
N LYS A 113 -24.31 16.51 -5.87
CA LYS A 113 -23.87 15.25 -5.28
C LYS A 113 -22.44 15.42 -4.73
N LYS A 114 -22.22 15.07 -3.47
CA LYS A 114 -20.90 14.95 -2.87
C LYS A 114 -20.46 13.51 -3.03
N ILE A 115 -19.36 13.28 -3.72
CA ILE A 115 -18.81 11.94 -3.97
C ILE A 115 -17.42 11.81 -3.34
N SER A 116 -17.04 10.60 -2.93
CA SER A 116 -15.69 10.29 -2.49
C SER A 116 -14.74 10.14 -3.68
N THR A 117 -13.55 10.70 -3.58
CA THR A 117 -12.51 10.65 -4.61
C THR A 117 -11.19 10.18 -4.02
N PRO A 118 -10.25 9.62 -4.82
CA PRO A 118 -8.92 9.32 -4.35
C PRO A 118 -8.19 10.57 -3.84
N ILE A 119 -7.32 10.41 -2.85
CA ILE A 119 -6.43 11.48 -2.36
C ILE A 119 -5.38 11.80 -3.43
N GLY A 120 -4.88 10.78 -4.12
CA GLY A 120 -3.88 10.88 -5.16
C GLY A 120 -2.59 10.14 -4.85
N LEU A 121 -1.45 10.83 -4.81
CA LEU A 121 -0.16 10.27 -4.45
C LEU A 121 0.07 10.40 -2.94
N ILE A 122 0.32 9.27 -2.27
CA ILE A 122 0.55 9.18 -0.83
C ILE A 122 2.01 8.77 -0.58
N GLY A 123 2.75 9.56 0.18
CA GLY A 123 4.06 9.18 0.71
C GLY A 123 3.92 8.55 2.09
N ILE A 124 4.46 7.36 2.29
CA ILE A 124 4.40 6.64 3.56
C ILE A 124 5.82 6.29 3.99
N ILE A 125 6.22 6.81 5.15
CA ILE A 125 7.50 6.51 5.78
C ILE A 125 7.20 5.67 7.02
N TYR A 126 7.86 4.53 7.14
CA TYR A 126 7.66 3.61 8.26
C TYR A 126 8.96 2.91 8.64
N GLU A 127 9.01 2.28 9.81
CA GLU A 127 10.23 1.68 10.34
C GLU A 127 10.06 0.15 10.43
N SER A 128 11.00 -0.59 9.83
CA SER A 128 11.29 -2.01 10.07
C SER A 128 10.07 -2.94 10.28
N ARG A 129 9.04 -2.81 9.44
CA ARG A 129 7.83 -3.64 9.52
C ARG A 129 7.46 -4.16 8.13
N PRO A 130 7.84 -5.37 7.75
CA PRO A 130 7.58 -5.92 6.42
C PRO A 130 6.09 -5.96 6.06
N ASN A 131 5.21 -6.27 7.04
CA ASN A 131 3.75 -6.27 6.83
C ASN A 131 3.22 -4.89 6.43
N VAL A 132 3.74 -3.81 7.02
CA VAL A 132 3.28 -2.44 6.70
C VAL A 132 3.47 -2.10 5.22
N THR A 133 4.50 -2.64 4.58
CA THR A 133 4.71 -2.47 3.13
C THR A 133 3.49 -2.97 2.34
N ILE A 134 2.99 -4.14 2.68
CA ILE A 134 1.88 -4.77 1.97
C ILE A 134 0.55 -4.11 2.34
N ASP A 135 0.31 -3.88 3.63
CA ASP A 135 -0.94 -3.28 4.12
C ASP A 135 -1.13 -1.87 3.54
N ALA A 136 -0.08 -1.04 3.60
CA ALA A 136 -0.11 0.32 3.07
C ALA A 136 -0.32 0.35 1.55
N ALA A 137 0.39 -0.52 0.80
CA ALA A 137 0.21 -0.64 -0.64
C ALA A 137 -1.20 -1.11 -1.00
N ALA A 138 -1.71 -2.13 -0.30
CA ALA A 138 -3.04 -2.69 -0.55
C ALA A 138 -4.16 -1.67 -0.29
N LEU A 139 -4.09 -0.93 0.81
CA LEU A 139 -5.05 0.14 1.12
C LEU A 139 -5.00 1.26 0.08
N CYS A 140 -3.81 1.64 -0.39
CA CYS A 140 -3.68 2.61 -1.48
C CYS A 140 -4.32 2.09 -2.77
N ILE A 141 -4.05 0.84 -3.17
CA ILE A 141 -4.67 0.21 -4.35
C ILE A 141 -6.20 0.18 -4.20
N LYS A 142 -6.71 -0.27 -3.06
CA LYS A 142 -8.16 -0.39 -2.80
C LYS A 142 -8.86 0.97 -2.90
N SER A 143 -8.20 2.03 -2.45
CA SER A 143 -8.73 3.40 -2.49
C SER A 143 -8.30 4.20 -3.72
N SER A 144 -7.84 3.52 -4.80
CA SER A 144 -7.40 4.15 -6.07
C SER A 144 -6.32 5.21 -5.91
N ASN A 145 -5.50 5.12 -4.88
CA ASN A 145 -4.34 5.97 -4.67
C ASN A 145 -3.07 5.30 -5.19
N SER A 146 -2.08 6.09 -5.58
CA SER A 146 -0.71 5.62 -5.74
C SER A 146 0.09 5.88 -4.46
N ALA A 147 1.15 5.11 -4.25
CA ALA A 147 1.98 5.24 -3.05
C ALA A 147 3.47 5.29 -3.38
N ILE A 148 4.21 6.09 -2.62
CA ILE A 148 5.66 5.99 -2.48
C ILE A 148 5.92 5.46 -1.08
N LEU A 149 6.48 4.26 -1.00
CA LEU A 149 6.77 3.59 0.26
C LEU A 149 8.26 3.70 0.57
N ARG A 150 8.59 4.10 1.79
CA ARG A 150 9.96 4.15 2.28
C ARG A 150 10.01 3.46 3.65
N PRO A 151 10.56 2.22 3.70
CA PRO A 151 10.87 1.53 4.95
C PRO A 151 12.08 2.14 5.64
#